data_3d2a4070f10a8a822ffb6880df08e096
#
_entry.id   3d2a4070f10a8a822ffb6880df08e096
#
_cell.length_a   1.000
_cell.length_b   1.000
_cell.length_c   1.000
_cell.angle_alpha   90.00
_cell.angle_beta   90.00
_cell.angle_gamma   90.00
#
_symmetry.space_group_name_H-M   'P 1'
#
loop_
_entity.id
_entity.type
_entity.pdbx_description
1 polymer ?
#
loop_
_entity_poly.entity_id
_entity_poly.type
_entity_poly.pdbx_seq_one_letter_code
_entity_poly.pdbx_strand_id
1 'polypeptide(L)'
;MDWCVLYGRSKKNNSLINIERATMQTQEKQIVKFMNHKVDPTYIWHTAKDAAVKAVDEYMKDKEEPMYCGFANVKIRPAKGKFVNFLKRQGIGDIAYKGGWRISYYDIMPKSHPWRMTQSMSIKEIGCDAFAEALESFGLDCISESRAD
;
A
#
# COMPACT_ATOMS: atom_id res chain seq x y z
N MET A 1 -37.28 9.26 33.88
CA MET A 1 -37.44 7.84 33.54
C MET A 1 -37.12 7.53 32.08
N ASP A 2 -37.55 8.37 31.18
CA ASP A 2 -37.32 8.14 29.73
C ASP A 2 -35.83 8.28 29.31
N TRP A 3 -35.03 8.99 30.07
CA TRP A 3 -33.61 9.20 29.81
C TRP A 3 -32.80 7.88 29.83
N CYS A 4 -33.07 6.99 30.76
CA CYS A 4 -32.32 5.74 30.89
C CYS A 4 -32.67 4.76 29.74
N VAL A 5 -33.91 4.76 29.28
CA VAL A 5 -34.35 3.92 28.18
C VAL A 5 -33.78 4.40 26.85
N LEU A 6 -33.78 5.72 26.62
CA LEU A 6 -33.17 6.33 25.43
C LEU A 6 -31.66 6.08 25.35
N TYR A 7 -30.98 6.19 26.49
CA TYR A 7 -29.53 5.95 26.57
C TYR A 7 -29.17 4.48 26.30
N GLY A 8 -29.97 3.54 26.81
CA GLY A 8 -29.78 2.11 26.55
C GLY A 8 -30.02 1.74 25.08
N ARG A 9 -31.01 2.36 24.42
CA ARG A 9 -31.26 2.17 22.98
C ARG A 9 -30.10 2.72 22.13
N SER A 10 -29.54 3.85 22.50
CA SER A 10 -28.41 4.46 21.80
C SER A 10 -27.17 3.56 21.82
N LYS A 11 -26.85 2.92 22.95
CA LYS A 11 -25.73 1.98 23.05
C LYS A 11 -25.92 0.72 22.19
N LYS A 12 -27.12 0.15 22.18
CA LYS A 12 -27.45 -1.01 21.35
C LYS A 12 -27.34 -0.67 19.85
N ASN A 13 -27.85 0.49 19.45
CA ASN A 13 -27.78 0.92 18.05
C ASN A 13 -26.33 1.14 17.60
N ASN A 14 -25.46 1.72 18.44
CA ASN A 14 -24.06 1.91 18.11
C ASN A 14 -23.31 0.59 17.94
N SER A 15 -23.59 -0.42 18.77
CA SER A 15 -23.01 -1.76 18.64
C SER A 15 -23.42 -2.45 17.33
N LEU A 16 -24.72 -2.37 16.96
CA LEU A 16 -25.23 -2.92 15.70
C LEU A 16 -24.63 -2.20 14.49
N ILE A 17 -24.54 -0.87 14.51
CA ILE A 17 -23.92 -0.06 13.44
C ILE A 17 -22.46 -0.45 13.25
N ASN A 18 -21.70 -0.68 14.32
CA ASN A 18 -20.30 -1.09 14.25
C ASN A 18 -20.14 -2.50 13.64
N ILE A 19 -21.02 -3.43 13.97
CA ILE A 19 -21.04 -4.78 13.38
C ILE A 19 -21.38 -4.71 11.89
N GLU A 20 -22.38 -3.92 11.50
CA GLU A 20 -22.75 -3.72 10.10
C GLU A 20 -21.63 -3.10 9.30
N ARG A 21 -20.92 -2.08 9.82
CA ARG A 21 -19.76 -1.48 9.17
C ARG A 21 -18.62 -2.48 8.99
N ALA A 22 -18.31 -3.30 10.00
CA ALA A 22 -17.28 -4.32 9.91
C ALA A 22 -17.63 -5.37 8.84
N THR A 23 -18.91 -5.78 8.75
CA THR A 23 -19.40 -6.72 7.74
C THR A 23 -19.30 -6.12 6.33
N MET A 24 -19.70 -4.86 6.17
CA MET A 24 -19.59 -4.14 4.88
C MET A 24 -18.13 -4.00 4.43
N GLN A 25 -17.21 -3.63 5.31
CA GLN A 25 -15.79 -3.55 4.99
C GLN A 25 -15.22 -4.91 4.56
N THR A 26 -15.65 -6.00 5.18
CA THR A 26 -15.25 -7.36 4.82
C THR A 26 -15.78 -7.72 3.43
N GLN A 27 -17.02 -7.40 3.14
CA GLN A 27 -17.65 -7.63 1.83
C GLN A 27 -16.96 -6.81 0.73
N GLU A 28 -16.66 -5.54 0.99
CA GLU A 28 -15.94 -4.68 0.06
C GLU A 28 -14.55 -5.26 -0.26
N LYS A 29 -13.81 -5.72 0.75
CA LYS A 29 -12.52 -6.37 0.56
C LYS A 29 -12.63 -7.64 -0.29
N GLN A 30 -13.68 -8.43 -0.09
CA GLN A 30 -13.92 -9.64 -0.88
C GLN A 30 -14.28 -9.31 -2.32
N ILE A 31 -15.12 -8.30 -2.56
CA ILE A 31 -15.48 -7.84 -3.89
C ILE A 31 -14.27 -7.31 -4.63
N VAL A 32 -13.47 -6.46 -3.97
CA VAL A 32 -12.23 -5.92 -4.53
C VAL A 32 -11.27 -7.06 -4.88
N LYS A 33 -11.10 -8.04 -4.01
CA LYS A 33 -10.26 -9.21 -4.25
C LYS A 33 -10.75 -10.04 -5.45
N PHE A 34 -12.07 -10.20 -5.59
CA PHE A 34 -12.68 -10.88 -6.74
C PHE A 34 -12.46 -10.11 -8.04
N MET A 35 -12.65 -8.79 -8.01
CA MET A 35 -12.45 -7.92 -9.18
C MET A 35 -10.98 -7.89 -9.64
N ASN A 36 -10.04 -8.01 -8.72
CA ASN A 36 -8.59 -7.97 -9.01
C ASN A 36 -8.12 -9.14 -9.87
N HIS A 37 -8.80 -10.28 -9.86
CA HIS A 37 -8.50 -11.37 -10.77
C HIS A 37 -8.76 -11.00 -12.23
N LYS A 38 -9.54 -9.95 -12.49
CA LYS A 38 -9.90 -9.47 -13.82
C LYS A 38 -9.11 -8.25 -14.26
N VAL A 39 -8.45 -7.55 -13.32
CA VAL A 39 -7.68 -6.35 -13.63
C VAL A 39 -6.31 -6.72 -14.19
N ASP A 40 -5.91 -6.04 -15.26
CA ASP A 40 -4.59 -6.21 -15.87
C ASP A 40 -3.49 -5.83 -14.85
N PRO A 41 -2.51 -6.72 -14.59
CA PRO A 41 -1.37 -6.40 -13.73
C PRO A 41 -0.59 -5.15 -14.16
N THR A 42 -0.51 -4.87 -15.44
CA THR A 42 0.13 -3.65 -15.97
C THR A 42 -0.58 -2.40 -15.45
N TYR A 43 -1.90 -2.39 -15.43
CA TYR A 43 -2.69 -1.28 -14.90
C TYR A 43 -2.44 -1.09 -13.41
N ILE A 44 -2.41 -2.16 -12.64
CA ILE A 44 -2.11 -2.12 -11.20
C ILE A 44 -0.73 -1.52 -10.97
N TRP A 45 0.27 -1.98 -11.72
CA TRP A 45 1.65 -1.52 -11.62
C TRP A 45 1.77 -0.01 -11.88
N HIS A 46 1.20 0.45 -13.00
CA HIS A 46 1.27 1.87 -13.36
C HIS A 46 0.49 2.75 -12.38
N THR A 47 -0.68 2.33 -11.93
CA THR A 47 -1.48 3.08 -10.95
C THR A 47 -0.73 3.23 -9.64
N ALA A 48 -0.10 2.16 -9.15
CA ALA A 48 0.67 2.18 -7.91
C ALA A 48 1.93 3.04 -8.03
N LYS A 49 2.63 2.98 -9.17
CA LYS A 49 3.79 3.84 -9.45
C LYS A 49 3.39 5.31 -9.47
N ASP A 50 2.32 5.66 -10.14
CA ASP A 50 1.83 7.03 -10.21
C ASP A 50 1.47 7.57 -8.83
N ALA A 51 0.86 6.75 -7.97
CA ALA A 51 0.58 7.11 -6.59
C ALA A 51 1.87 7.38 -5.80
N ALA A 52 2.89 6.56 -5.97
CA ALA A 52 4.18 6.76 -5.32
C ALA A 52 4.87 8.05 -5.78
N VAL A 53 4.91 8.30 -7.09
CA VAL A 53 5.48 9.52 -7.67
C VAL A 53 4.78 10.76 -7.12
N LYS A 54 3.46 10.76 -7.14
CA LYS A 54 2.65 11.86 -6.63
C LYS A 54 2.93 12.13 -5.14
N ALA A 55 3.00 11.10 -4.33
CA ALA A 55 3.27 11.22 -2.90
C ALA A 55 4.68 11.81 -2.63
N VAL A 56 5.69 11.34 -3.36
CA VAL A 56 7.05 11.85 -3.24
C VAL A 56 7.12 13.31 -3.69
N ASP A 57 6.51 13.65 -4.81
CA ASP A 57 6.49 15.03 -5.33
C ASP A 57 5.80 15.99 -4.35
N GLU A 58 4.68 15.60 -3.76
CA GLU A 58 3.99 16.40 -2.75
C GLU A 58 4.82 16.57 -1.48
N TYR A 59 5.44 15.47 -1.01
CA TYR A 59 6.26 15.49 0.19
C TYR A 59 7.50 16.39 0.03
N MET A 60 8.14 16.34 -1.13
CA MET A 60 9.37 17.10 -1.42
C MET A 60 9.11 18.50 -1.94
N LYS A 61 7.86 18.91 -2.11
CA LYS A 61 7.52 20.26 -2.53
C LYS A 61 8.06 21.28 -1.53
N ASP A 62 8.95 22.16 -2.00
CA ASP A 62 9.58 23.22 -1.22
C ASP A 62 10.39 22.70 0.01
N LYS A 63 10.89 21.47 -0.07
CA LYS A 63 11.72 20.87 0.98
C LYS A 63 13.11 20.52 0.47
N GLU A 64 14.06 20.61 1.38
CA GLU A 64 15.40 20.06 1.16
C GLU A 64 15.41 18.56 1.46
N GLU A 65 16.34 17.82 0.83
CA GLU A 65 16.47 16.40 1.03
C GLU A 65 16.81 16.08 2.50
N PRO A 66 15.98 15.28 3.21
CA PRO A 66 16.31 14.84 4.56
C PRO A 66 17.58 14.00 4.58
N MET A 67 18.47 14.25 5.55
CA MET A 67 19.81 13.66 5.62
C MET A 67 19.89 12.27 6.22
N TYR A 68 18.78 11.70 6.68
CA TYR A 68 18.77 10.38 7.31
C TYR A 68 18.73 9.28 6.25
N CYS A 69 19.82 8.53 6.13
CA CYS A 69 19.99 7.49 5.11
C CYS A 69 19.32 6.18 5.52
N GLY A 70 18.79 5.48 4.54
CA GLY A 70 18.18 4.17 4.75
C GLY A 70 17.58 3.58 3.49
N PHE A 71 16.90 2.46 3.68
CA PHE A 71 16.26 1.67 2.63
C PHE A 71 14.78 1.52 2.91
N ALA A 72 13.97 1.46 1.87
CA ALA A 72 12.55 1.13 1.97
C ALA A 72 12.16 0.21 0.81
N ASN A 73 11.24 -0.68 1.09
CA ASN A 73 10.70 -1.59 0.10
C ASN A 73 9.24 -1.93 0.42
N VAL A 74 8.57 -2.54 -0.55
CA VAL A 74 7.21 -3.07 -0.39
C VAL A 74 7.28 -4.59 -0.53
N LYS A 75 6.63 -5.30 0.38
CA LYS A 75 6.62 -6.75 0.41
C LYS A 75 5.19 -7.24 0.21
N ILE A 76 4.99 -8.06 -0.81
CA ILE A 76 3.70 -8.65 -1.17
C ILE A 76 3.68 -10.09 -0.68
N ARG A 77 2.65 -10.49 0.04
CA ARG A 77 2.43 -11.86 0.52
C ARG A 77 1.12 -12.40 -0.04
N PRO A 78 1.10 -13.67 -0.48
CA PRO A 78 2.25 -14.56 -0.73
C PRO A 78 3.04 -14.16 -1.98
N ALA A 79 4.23 -14.72 -2.18
CA ALA A 79 5.06 -14.48 -3.36
C ALA A 79 4.54 -15.23 -4.60
N LYS A 80 3.24 -15.18 -4.81
CA LYS A 80 2.53 -15.86 -5.90
C LYS A 80 1.28 -15.05 -6.26
N GLY A 81 0.66 -15.42 -7.37
CA GLY A 81 -0.55 -14.78 -7.86
C GLY A 81 -0.29 -14.02 -9.16
N LYS A 82 -1.35 -13.55 -9.78
CA LYS A 82 -1.31 -12.92 -11.10
C LYS A 82 -0.37 -11.71 -11.15
N PHE A 83 -0.46 -10.83 -10.15
CA PHE A 83 0.36 -9.62 -10.09
C PHE A 83 1.83 -9.95 -9.83
N VAL A 84 2.13 -10.83 -8.87
CA VAL A 84 3.50 -11.25 -8.57
C VAL A 84 4.13 -11.97 -9.77
N ASN A 85 3.37 -12.83 -10.45
CA ASN A 85 3.84 -13.51 -11.67
C ASN A 85 4.18 -12.52 -12.77
N PHE A 86 3.39 -11.46 -12.92
CA PHE A 86 3.70 -10.34 -13.82
C PHE A 86 5.03 -9.69 -13.46
N LEU A 87 5.25 -9.38 -12.17
CA LEU A 87 6.52 -8.79 -11.71
C LEU A 87 7.71 -9.71 -12.00
N LYS A 88 7.57 -11.01 -11.78
CA LYS A 88 8.60 -12.00 -12.06
C LYS A 88 8.96 -12.02 -13.56
N ARG A 89 7.96 -11.98 -14.42
CA ARG A 89 8.19 -11.94 -15.88
C ARG A 89 8.88 -10.67 -16.32
N GLN A 90 8.61 -9.55 -15.67
CA GLN A 90 9.24 -8.26 -15.96
C GLN A 90 10.61 -8.11 -15.32
N GLY A 91 11.04 -9.06 -14.48
CA GLY A 91 12.30 -8.96 -13.77
C GLY A 91 12.30 -7.89 -12.67
N ILE A 92 11.13 -7.60 -12.08
CA ILE A 92 10.94 -6.59 -11.04
C ILE A 92 10.86 -7.28 -9.69
N GLY A 93 11.73 -6.88 -8.76
CA GLY A 93 11.73 -7.38 -7.40
C GLY A 93 12.49 -8.69 -7.21
N ASP A 94 12.44 -9.22 -6.00
CA ASP A 94 13.08 -10.48 -5.61
C ASP A 94 12.33 -11.14 -4.45
N ILE A 95 12.75 -12.37 -4.12
CA ILE A 95 12.19 -13.10 -2.98
C ILE A 95 12.65 -12.44 -1.69
N ALA A 96 11.69 -12.09 -0.82
CA ALA A 96 11.99 -11.52 0.48
C ALA A 96 12.47 -12.59 1.46
N TYR A 97 13.38 -12.22 2.34
CA TYR A 97 13.75 -13.05 3.49
C TYR A 97 12.49 -13.30 4.35
N LYS A 98 12.26 -14.53 4.75
CA LYS A 98 11.05 -15.00 5.47
C LYS A 98 9.75 -15.00 4.62
N GLY A 99 9.89 -15.03 3.31
CA GLY A 99 8.74 -15.16 2.39
C GLY A 99 8.18 -13.83 1.90
N GLY A 100 7.43 -13.91 0.81
CA GLY A 100 6.88 -12.77 0.12
C GLY A 100 7.73 -12.31 -1.07
N TRP A 101 7.19 -11.41 -1.86
CA TRP A 101 7.88 -10.80 -3.00
C TRP A 101 8.19 -9.34 -2.66
N ARG A 102 9.46 -8.95 -2.76
CA ARG A 102 9.94 -7.63 -2.38
C ARG A 102 10.17 -6.76 -3.60
N ILE A 103 9.66 -5.54 -3.56
CA ILE A 103 9.89 -4.51 -4.57
C ILE A 103 10.60 -3.34 -3.89
N SER A 104 11.76 -2.93 -4.42
CA SER A 104 12.51 -1.82 -3.85
C SER A 104 11.97 -0.47 -4.31
N TYR A 105 12.28 0.58 -3.56
CA TYR A 105 11.97 1.95 -3.95
C TYR A 105 12.52 2.28 -5.35
N TYR A 106 13.69 1.77 -5.70
CA TYR A 106 14.31 2.00 -7.01
C TYR A 106 13.51 1.38 -8.16
N ASP A 107 12.85 0.25 -7.92
CA ASP A 107 11.97 -0.38 -8.90
C ASP A 107 10.68 0.40 -9.08
N ILE A 108 10.19 1.03 -8.01
CA ILE A 108 8.94 1.78 -8.00
C ILE A 108 9.09 3.12 -8.72
N MET A 109 10.17 3.84 -8.47
CA MET A 109 10.36 5.17 -9.02
C MET A 109 10.83 5.13 -10.47
N PRO A 110 10.30 6.02 -11.36
CA PRO A 110 10.79 6.12 -12.73
C PRO A 110 12.27 6.46 -12.79
N LYS A 111 12.98 5.94 -13.80
CA LYS A 111 14.43 6.18 -13.97
C LYS A 111 14.78 7.66 -14.10
N SER A 112 13.87 8.46 -14.63
CA SER A 112 14.05 9.90 -14.82
C SER A 112 13.67 10.74 -13.61
N HIS A 113 13.12 10.15 -12.56
CA HIS A 113 12.64 10.91 -11.41
C HIS A 113 13.82 11.50 -10.60
N PRO A 114 13.78 12.79 -10.21
CA PRO A 114 14.88 13.44 -9.50
C PRO A 114 15.27 12.75 -8.19
N TRP A 115 14.28 12.19 -7.48
CA TRP A 115 14.48 11.57 -6.16
C TRP A 115 14.63 10.04 -6.21
N ARG A 116 14.79 9.45 -7.41
CA ARG A 116 14.99 8.01 -7.53
C ARG A 116 16.25 7.53 -6.83
N MET A 117 17.33 8.27 -6.96
CA MET A 117 18.64 7.92 -6.40
C MET A 117 18.89 8.53 -5.02
N THR A 118 17.87 9.05 -4.37
CA THR A 118 17.98 9.62 -3.03
C THR A 118 18.54 8.60 -2.03
N GLN A 119 19.33 9.08 -1.08
CA GLN A 119 19.76 8.31 0.08
C GLN A 119 18.77 8.43 1.25
N SER A 120 17.85 9.37 1.19
CA SER A 120 16.91 9.67 2.28
C SER A 120 15.91 8.53 2.51
N MET A 121 15.90 7.98 3.71
CA MET A 121 14.94 6.97 4.14
C MET A 121 13.51 7.54 4.13
N SER A 122 13.34 8.79 4.56
CA SER A 122 12.01 9.42 4.61
C SER A 122 11.34 9.52 3.25
N ILE A 123 12.10 9.90 2.22
CA ILE A 123 11.58 9.97 0.84
C ILE A 123 11.20 8.58 0.36
N LYS A 124 12.04 7.59 0.61
CA LYS A 124 11.80 6.20 0.22
C LYS A 124 10.57 5.62 0.93
N GLU A 125 10.39 5.92 2.21
CA GLU A 125 9.22 5.50 2.98
C GLU A 125 7.93 6.07 2.40
N ILE A 126 7.91 7.35 2.08
CA ILE A 126 6.73 8.02 1.50
C ILE A 126 6.33 7.36 0.17
N GLY A 127 7.30 7.11 -0.70
CA GLY A 127 7.04 6.44 -1.98
C GLY A 127 6.54 5.02 -1.80
N CYS A 128 7.18 4.24 -0.94
CA CYS A 128 6.78 2.85 -0.67
C CYS A 128 5.42 2.76 0.00
N ASP A 129 5.13 3.64 0.96
CA ASP A 129 3.83 3.68 1.64
C ASP A 129 2.69 3.95 0.66
N ALA A 130 2.84 4.93 -0.21
CA ALA A 130 1.84 5.25 -1.23
C ALA A 130 1.65 4.11 -2.23
N PHE A 131 2.73 3.46 -2.63
CA PHE A 131 2.69 2.29 -3.51
C PHE A 131 1.94 1.13 -2.84
N ALA A 132 2.24 0.84 -1.58
CA ALA A 132 1.58 -0.22 -0.83
C ALA A 132 0.09 0.06 -0.65
N GLU A 133 -0.29 1.29 -0.32
CA GLU A 133 -1.71 1.68 -0.21
C GLU A 133 -2.46 1.47 -1.53
N ALA A 134 -1.85 1.84 -2.66
CA ALA A 134 -2.45 1.62 -3.96
C ALA A 134 -2.63 0.11 -4.25
N LEU A 135 -1.63 -0.72 -3.93
CA LEU A 135 -1.75 -2.17 -4.07
C LEU A 135 -2.85 -2.76 -3.19
N GLU A 136 -2.97 -2.27 -1.94
CA GLU A 136 -4.02 -2.69 -1.02
C GLU A 136 -5.41 -2.34 -1.57
N SER A 137 -5.56 -1.20 -2.24
CA SER A 137 -6.82 -0.82 -2.87
C SER A 137 -7.26 -1.80 -3.96
N PHE A 138 -6.33 -2.54 -4.55
CA PHE A 138 -6.60 -3.64 -5.47
C PHE A 138 -6.74 -5.00 -4.78
N GLY A 139 -6.72 -5.04 -3.44
CA GLY A 139 -6.91 -6.26 -2.65
C GLY A 139 -5.66 -7.10 -2.46
N LEU A 140 -4.49 -6.57 -2.78
CA LEU A 140 -3.23 -7.27 -2.55
C LEU A 140 -2.82 -7.12 -1.09
N ASP A 141 -2.33 -8.21 -0.49
CA ASP A 141 -1.77 -8.20 0.86
C ASP A 141 -0.30 -7.77 0.78
N CYS A 142 -0.03 -6.56 1.22
CA CYS A 142 1.32 -6.01 1.17
C CYS A 142 1.58 -5.08 2.34
N ILE A 143 2.86 -4.91 2.66
CA ILE A 143 3.34 -4.00 3.69
C ILE A 143 4.54 -3.22 3.17
N SER A 144 4.68 -1.99 3.64
CA SER A 144 5.88 -1.18 3.45
C SER A 144 6.83 -1.43 4.61
N GLU A 145 8.11 -1.66 4.29
CA GLU A 145 9.16 -1.89 5.28
C GLU A 145 10.30 -0.90 5.04
N SER A 146 10.92 -0.44 6.11
CA SER A 146 12.09 0.43 6.03
C SER A 146 13.16 0.01 7.04
N ARG A 147 14.40 0.36 6.70
CA ARG A 147 15.55 0.07 7.56
C ARG A 147 16.56 1.20 7.43
N ALA A 148 16.99 1.74 8.57
CA ALA A 148 18.10 2.68 8.62
C ALA A 148 19.40 2.02 8.17
N ASP A 149 20.21 2.79 7.48
CA ASP A 149 21.53 2.36 7.03
C ASP A 149 22.54 2.40 8.18
#